data_8bc5f20c51fc44397f5c45a5e0221dc5
#
_entry.id   8bc5f20c51fc44397f5c45a5e0221dc5
#
_cell.length_a   1.000
_cell.length_b   1.000
_cell.length_c   1.000
_cell.angle_alpha   90.00
_cell.angle_beta   90.00
_cell.angle_gamma   90.00
#
_symmetry.space_group_name_H-M   'P 1'
#
loop_
_entity.id
_entity.type
_entity.pdbx_description
1 polymer ?
#
loop_
_entity_poly.entity_id
_entity_poly.type
_entity_poly.pdbx_seq_one_letter_code
_entity_poly.pdbx_strand_id
1 'polypeptide(L)'
;MSNRRSRRRKQNLSPMEWLNALSPLQKKACMVLAGCAVVFLATIAVCTALLHGWSNSGIVPDDEIDKTGSDDVISEEYDRNQYTLDTKDSAILEKTSDAGNDYLNETVFVGDSNTVRMYSYGLISLDQFVGKVGLGIQSVTSDACVYFKGDTTAYTIPNALTKMKPRRIVVMMGTNNADGSMKADEFIQNYRSALQAMKTAYSYSDIIIAAIPPVPADHAQYPNMRMQIIDEFNQALLKMCNEDGYRFLNTSEVLKSDNGFGVSGYFAVGDIHFNKTGLNALLEYVKTHALNTEDKRPDKTNIAKRADTPKSENSNSSAASVESYVASYHAEEGGTLTYGEHSNQRKLEFKVGETSSVTIKAVAADGFEFYKWSDGVTTASRTDKDFRQNIDVTAMFNKTKSLSISLSTSAVNMVQGADNTVIATVSGADAKDVEWSGAASHTGESYSLKNLSP
;
A
#
# COMPACT_ATOMS: atom_id res chain seq x y z
N MET A 1 -31.61 -18.49 -73.21
CA MET A 1 -30.79 -17.28 -72.92
C MET A 1 -29.88 -17.59 -71.76
N SER A 2 -28.58 -17.82 -72.08
CA SER A 2 -27.57 -18.35 -71.17
C SER A 2 -26.78 -17.20 -70.56
N ASN A 3 -26.81 -17.08 -69.20
CA ASN A 3 -26.03 -16.09 -68.45
C ASN A 3 -24.74 -16.74 -67.93
N ARG A 4 -23.64 -16.52 -68.65
CA ARG A 4 -22.28 -16.91 -68.27
C ARG A 4 -21.74 -15.87 -67.28
N ARG A 5 -21.65 -16.22 -65.98
CA ARG A 5 -20.84 -15.51 -64.99
C ARG A 5 -19.37 -15.85 -65.17
N SER A 6 -18.55 -14.88 -65.63
CA SER A 6 -17.08 -15.01 -65.68
C SER A 6 -16.51 -14.93 -64.26
N ARG A 7 -15.88 -16.00 -63.83
CA ARG A 7 -15.01 -15.99 -62.61
C ARG A 7 -13.69 -15.31 -62.96
N ARG A 8 -13.48 -14.08 -62.42
CA ARG A 8 -12.14 -13.44 -62.41
C ARG A 8 -11.21 -14.24 -61.53
N ARG A 9 -10.20 -14.89 -62.11
CA ARG A 9 -9.04 -15.45 -61.43
C ARG A 9 -8.28 -14.32 -60.72
N LYS A 10 -8.13 -14.35 -59.42
CA LYS A 10 -7.17 -13.49 -58.70
C LYS A 10 -5.76 -13.93 -59.11
N GLN A 11 -5.05 -13.11 -59.87
CA GLN A 11 -3.62 -13.27 -60.08
C GLN A 11 -2.89 -12.99 -58.79
N ASN A 12 -2.14 -13.95 -58.24
CA ASN A 12 -1.21 -13.74 -57.16
C ASN A 12 0.00 -12.99 -57.69
N LEU A 13 0.08 -11.70 -57.44
CA LEU A 13 1.23 -10.85 -57.75
C LEU A 13 2.42 -11.29 -56.89
N SER A 14 3.61 -11.36 -57.49
CA SER A 14 4.84 -11.52 -56.70
C SER A 14 5.04 -10.34 -55.73
N PRO A 15 5.79 -10.48 -54.65
CA PRO A 15 6.03 -9.38 -53.68
C PRO A 15 6.59 -8.12 -54.35
N MET A 16 7.41 -8.27 -55.38
CA MET A 16 8.00 -7.18 -56.13
C MET A 16 6.96 -6.44 -57.00
N GLU A 17 6.08 -7.20 -57.68
CA GLU A 17 5.00 -6.62 -58.51
C GLU A 17 3.96 -5.89 -57.63
N TRP A 18 3.68 -6.45 -56.44
CA TRP A 18 2.81 -5.82 -55.46
C TRP A 18 3.40 -4.47 -54.97
N LEU A 19 4.70 -4.44 -54.66
CA LEU A 19 5.39 -3.23 -54.19
C LEU A 19 5.40 -2.14 -55.29
N ASN A 20 5.55 -2.52 -56.54
CA ASN A 20 5.54 -1.60 -57.66
C ASN A 20 4.16 -1.04 -58.00
N ALA A 21 3.09 -1.75 -57.66
CA ALA A 21 1.70 -1.34 -57.82
C ALA A 21 1.23 -0.31 -56.78
N LEU A 22 1.99 -0.07 -55.70
CA LEU A 22 1.63 0.87 -54.64
C LEU A 22 1.82 2.32 -55.08
N SER A 23 0.93 3.20 -54.63
CA SER A 23 1.08 4.65 -54.80
C SER A 23 2.33 5.20 -54.06
N PRO A 24 2.86 6.36 -54.42
CA PRO A 24 4.03 6.95 -53.75
C PRO A 24 3.82 7.12 -52.22
N LEU A 25 2.61 7.43 -51.79
CA LEU A 25 2.24 7.57 -50.37
C LEU A 25 2.25 6.20 -49.66
N GLN A 26 1.72 5.17 -50.31
CA GLN A 26 1.72 3.79 -49.75
C GLN A 26 3.14 3.23 -49.66
N LYS A 27 4.02 3.52 -50.64
CA LYS A 27 5.46 3.15 -50.58
C LYS A 27 6.16 3.79 -49.39
N LYS A 28 5.90 5.10 -49.14
CA LYS A 28 6.44 5.78 -47.95
C LYS A 28 5.91 5.15 -46.65
N ALA A 29 4.63 4.84 -46.55
CA ALA A 29 4.06 4.18 -45.40
C ALA A 29 4.69 2.78 -45.14
N CYS A 30 4.88 1.96 -46.19
CA CYS A 30 5.56 0.68 -46.07
C CYS A 30 7.03 0.83 -45.64
N MET A 31 7.75 1.83 -46.07
CA MET A 31 9.13 2.08 -45.64
C MET A 31 9.19 2.49 -44.15
N VAL A 32 8.26 3.32 -43.67
CA VAL A 32 8.18 3.71 -42.28
C VAL A 32 7.85 2.47 -41.37
N LEU A 33 6.89 1.68 -41.79
CA LEU A 33 6.53 0.43 -41.05
C LEU A 33 7.68 -0.58 -41.01
N ALA A 34 8.42 -0.72 -42.13
CA ALA A 34 9.60 -1.58 -42.18
C ALA A 34 10.71 -1.05 -41.26
N GLY A 35 10.94 0.27 -41.21
CA GLY A 35 11.87 0.91 -40.28
C GLY A 35 11.48 0.69 -38.83
N CYS A 36 10.21 0.88 -38.48
CA CYS A 36 9.70 0.59 -37.12
C CYS A 36 9.88 -0.89 -36.72
N ALA A 37 9.65 -1.81 -37.66
CA ALA A 37 9.85 -3.24 -37.41
C ALA A 37 11.32 -3.58 -37.14
N VAL A 38 12.25 -2.99 -37.88
CA VAL A 38 13.71 -3.19 -37.66
C VAL A 38 14.14 -2.65 -36.32
N VAL A 39 13.68 -1.45 -35.92
CA VAL A 39 13.97 -0.89 -34.57
C VAL A 39 13.41 -1.79 -33.47
N PHE A 40 12.18 -2.26 -33.60
CA PHE A 40 11.55 -3.16 -32.65
C PHE A 40 12.31 -4.48 -32.48
N LEU A 41 12.73 -5.12 -33.58
CA LEU A 41 13.52 -6.33 -33.55
C LEU A 41 14.92 -6.10 -32.95
N ALA A 42 15.55 -4.96 -33.26
CA ALA A 42 16.84 -4.58 -32.67
C ALA A 42 16.70 -4.38 -31.14
N THR A 43 15.62 -3.76 -30.69
CA THR A 43 15.36 -3.57 -29.26
C THR A 43 15.16 -4.93 -28.54
N ILE A 44 14.42 -5.85 -29.15
CA ILE A 44 14.26 -7.22 -28.61
C ILE A 44 15.62 -7.92 -28.55
N ALA A 45 16.43 -7.82 -29.58
CA ALA A 45 17.75 -8.47 -29.61
C ALA A 45 18.70 -7.90 -28.54
N VAL A 46 18.68 -6.58 -28.29
CA VAL A 46 19.44 -5.95 -27.21
C VAL A 46 18.92 -6.40 -25.84
N CYS A 47 17.61 -6.43 -25.62
CA CYS A 47 17.03 -6.89 -24.37
C CYS A 47 17.34 -8.38 -24.10
N THR A 48 17.29 -9.24 -25.11
CA THR A 48 17.65 -10.66 -24.96
C THR A 48 19.14 -10.85 -24.74
N ALA A 49 20.00 -10.05 -25.37
CA ALA A 49 21.45 -10.08 -25.11
C ALA A 49 21.80 -9.63 -23.70
N LEU A 50 21.13 -8.60 -23.19
CA LEU A 50 21.29 -8.14 -21.79
C LEU A 50 20.80 -9.19 -20.79
N LEU A 51 19.69 -9.84 -21.04
CA LEU A 51 19.15 -10.92 -20.21
C LEU A 51 20.05 -12.17 -20.23
N HIS A 52 20.63 -12.52 -21.39
CA HIS A 52 21.61 -13.63 -21.49
C HIS A 52 22.99 -13.28 -20.91
N GLY A 53 23.41 -12.01 -20.95
CA GLY A 53 24.64 -11.53 -20.31
C GLY A 53 24.57 -11.63 -18.78
N TRP A 54 23.40 -11.52 -18.19
CA TRP A 54 23.18 -11.71 -16.74
C TRP A 54 23.13 -13.20 -16.33
N SER A 55 22.82 -14.10 -17.27
CA SER A 55 22.72 -15.54 -16.99
C SER A 55 24.08 -16.28 -17.03
N ASN A 56 25.16 -15.66 -17.52
CA ASN A 56 26.43 -16.35 -17.80
C ASN A 56 27.63 -15.91 -16.97
N SER A 57 27.44 -15.28 -15.81
CA SER A 57 28.54 -15.01 -14.89
C SER A 57 28.39 -15.85 -13.61
N GLY A 58 28.88 -17.08 -13.64
CA GLY A 58 28.97 -17.89 -12.44
C GLY A 58 29.03 -19.40 -12.70
N ILE A 59 30.17 -19.89 -13.21
CA ILE A 59 30.47 -21.32 -13.14
C ILE A 59 31.19 -21.56 -11.81
N VAL A 60 30.60 -22.36 -10.92
CA VAL A 60 31.26 -23.04 -9.81
C VAL A 60 30.85 -24.52 -9.89
N PRO A 61 31.80 -25.49 -9.68
CA PRO A 61 31.53 -26.91 -9.97
C PRO A 61 30.60 -27.58 -8.97
N ASP A 62 29.90 -28.58 -9.45
CA ASP A 62 29.08 -29.55 -8.72
C ASP A 62 29.78 -30.16 -7.53
N ASP A 63 29.12 -30.13 -6.37
CA ASP A 63 29.12 -31.22 -5.40
C ASP A 63 27.89 -31.14 -4.50
N GLU A 64 27.11 -32.20 -4.53
CA GLU A 64 26.07 -32.71 -3.62
C GLU A 64 24.89 -31.80 -3.24
N ILE A 65 23.76 -32.14 -3.86
CA ILE A 65 22.41 -31.66 -3.54
C ILE A 65 21.91 -32.33 -2.25
N ASP A 66 21.89 -31.60 -1.16
CA ASP A 66 21.02 -31.91 -0.03
C ASP A 66 19.71 -31.10 -0.18
N LYS A 67 18.60 -31.84 -0.38
CA LYS A 67 17.27 -31.29 -0.52
C LYS A 67 16.62 -31.09 0.85
N THR A 68 16.89 -29.97 1.50
CA THR A 68 16.00 -29.39 2.50
C THR A 68 15.76 -27.93 2.13
N GLY A 69 14.56 -27.69 1.56
CA GLY A 69 14.19 -26.34 1.15
C GLY A 69 14.00 -25.41 2.33
N SER A 70 14.76 -24.34 2.34
CA SER A 70 14.33 -23.05 2.88
C SER A 70 14.99 -22.01 1.99
N ASP A 71 14.17 -21.23 1.27
CA ASP A 71 14.62 -20.02 0.59
C ASP A 71 15.12 -19.04 1.66
N ASP A 72 16.42 -19.11 1.96
CA ASP A 72 17.12 -18.09 2.72
C ASP A 72 17.18 -16.81 1.87
N VAL A 73 16.12 -16.02 1.92
CA VAL A 73 16.25 -14.58 1.74
C VAL A 73 17.25 -14.14 2.81
N ILE A 74 18.44 -13.67 2.40
CA ILE A 74 19.39 -13.03 3.30
C ILE A 74 18.68 -11.75 3.79
N SER A 75 17.86 -11.88 4.82
CA SER A 75 17.44 -10.77 5.65
C SER A 75 18.67 -10.38 6.46
N GLU A 76 19.32 -9.25 6.13
CA GLU A 76 20.16 -8.58 7.11
C GLU A 76 19.33 -8.53 8.39
N GLU A 77 19.81 -9.15 9.45
CA GLU A 77 19.08 -9.28 10.70
C GLU A 77 18.76 -7.88 11.23
N TYR A 78 17.49 -7.46 11.18
CA TYR A 78 17.08 -6.14 11.62
C TYR A 78 17.23 -6.04 13.14
N ASP A 79 18.16 -5.22 13.60
CA ASP A 79 18.32 -4.89 15.02
C ASP A 79 17.55 -3.61 15.38
N ARG A 80 16.36 -3.77 15.95
CA ARG A 80 15.50 -2.68 16.43
C ARG A 80 16.13 -1.78 17.49
N ASN A 81 17.25 -2.20 18.10
CA ASN A 81 17.93 -1.45 19.17
C ASN A 81 19.12 -0.64 18.65
N GLN A 82 19.52 -0.82 17.40
CA GLN A 82 20.68 -0.15 16.82
C GLN A 82 20.49 1.36 16.68
N TYR A 83 19.30 1.79 16.21
CA TYR A 83 18.96 3.20 16.05
C TYR A 83 17.68 3.52 16.84
N THR A 84 17.83 3.76 18.14
CA THR A 84 16.69 4.11 19.02
C THR A 84 16.57 5.61 19.16
N LEU A 85 15.33 6.11 19.25
CA LEU A 85 15.06 7.49 19.58
C LEU A 85 15.06 7.66 21.10
N ASP A 86 15.70 8.72 21.59
CA ASP A 86 15.48 9.16 22.97
C ASP A 86 14.11 9.83 23.06
N THR A 87 13.13 9.12 23.61
CA THR A 87 11.75 9.61 23.72
C THR A 87 11.59 10.79 24.69
N LYS A 88 12.64 11.14 25.46
CA LYS A 88 12.68 12.30 26.35
C LYS A 88 13.37 13.50 25.72
N ASP A 89 13.77 13.39 24.46
CA ASP A 89 14.44 14.46 23.74
C ASP A 89 13.53 15.70 23.63
N SER A 90 14.07 16.87 23.93
CA SER A 90 13.31 18.13 23.99
C SER A 90 12.75 18.59 22.65
N ALA A 91 13.27 18.11 21.52
CA ALA A 91 12.71 18.39 20.20
C ALA A 91 11.42 17.62 19.94
N ILE A 92 11.19 16.47 20.61
CA ILE A 92 9.98 15.68 20.44
C ILE A 92 8.77 16.46 20.98
N LEU A 93 7.67 16.44 20.22
CA LEU A 93 6.39 16.99 20.67
C LEU A 93 5.79 16.08 21.75
N GLU A 94 5.52 16.67 22.90
CA GLU A 94 4.87 15.98 24.01
C GLU A 94 3.38 15.78 23.73
N LYS A 95 2.81 14.78 24.38
CA LYS A 95 1.36 14.51 24.32
C LYS A 95 0.56 15.68 24.88
N THR A 96 -0.44 16.12 24.14
CA THR A 96 -1.39 17.17 24.51
C THR A 96 -2.81 16.61 24.61
N SER A 97 -3.77 17.43 25.06
CA SER A 97 -5.17 17.17 24.78
C SER A 97 -5.42 17.17 23.28
N ASP A 98 -6.47 16.46 22.82
CA ASP A 98 -6.87 16.46 21.40
C ASP A 98 -7.17 17.91 20.94
N ALA A 99 -6.38 18.39 19.99
CA ALA A 99 -6.52 19.72 19.42
C ALA A 99 -7.63 19.81 18.35
N GLY A 100 -8.28 18.69 18.05
CA GLY A 100 -9.44 18.61 17.19
C GLY A 100 -9.16 18.80 15.70
N ASN A 101 -10.25 18.80 14.93
CA ASN A 101 -10.18 18.94 13.47
C ASN A 101 -9.73 20.34 13.03
N ASP A 102 -9.95 21.37 13.83
CA ASP A 102 -9.49 22.74 13.50
C ASP A 102 -7.97 22.79 13.40
N TYR A 103 -7.27 22.04 14.24
CA TYR A 103 -5.81 21.89 14.15
C TYR A 103 -5.38 21.27 12.83
N LEU A 104 -6.06 20.21 12.40
CA LEU A 104 -5.81 19.56 11.10
C LEU A 104 -6.16 20.48 9.94
N ASN A 105 -7.26 21.23 10.03
CA ASN A 105 -7.71 22.15 8.97
C ASN A 105 -6.73 23.29 8.69
N GLU A 106 -5.91 23.67 9.68
CA GLU A 106 -4.85 24.67 9.56
C GLU A 106 -3.46 24.06 9.24
N THR A 107 -3.40 22.74 9.04
CA THR A 107 -2.16 21.99 8.80
C THR A 107 -2.09 21.54 7.34
N VAL A 108 -0.95 21.78 6.70
CA VAL A 108 -0.61 21.22 5.39
C VAL A 108 0.41 20.10 5.56
N PHE A 109 0.10 18.93 5.05
CA PHE A 109 0.98 17.78 5.03
C PHE A 109 1.84 17.81 3.76
N VAL A 110 3.14 17.80 3.93
CA VAL A 110 4.13 17.67 2.85
C VAL A 110 4.62 16.23 2.87
N GLY A 111 4.41 15.48 1.76
CA GLY A 111 4.81 14.08 1.78
C GLY A 111 4.69 13.36 0.44
N ASP A 112 4.86 12.06 0.53
CA ASP A 112 4.88 11.12 -0.58
C ASP A 112 3.54 10.37 -0.74
N SER A 113 3.60 9.12 -1.21
CA SER A 113 2.43 8.27 -1.46
C SER A 113 1.53 8.06 -0.23
N ASN A 114 2.08 8.01 0.99
CA ASN A 114 1.25 7.88 2.19
C ASN A 114 0.42 9.16 2.45
N THR A 115 0.99 10.34 2.15
CA THR A 115 0.26 11.61 2.23
C THR A 115 -0.79 11.72 1.12
N VAL A 116 -0.48 11.26 -0.10
CA VAL A 116 -1.47 11.11 -1.19
C VAL A 116 -2.64 10.24 -0.75
N ARG A 117 -2.37 9.12 -0.06
CA ARG A 117 -3.41 8.22 0.45
C ARG A 117 -4.29 8.87 1.51
N MET A 118 -3.77 9.75 2.38
CA MET A 118 -4.63 10.51 3.30
C MET A 118 -5.71 11.29 2.55
N TYR A 119 -5.33 11.97 1.47
CA TYR A 119 -6.29 12.66 0.60
C TYR A 119 -7.21 11.68 -0.14
N SER A 120 -6.67 10.63 -0.75
CA SER A 120 -7.44 9.65 -1.52
C SER A 120 -8.48 8.89 -0.68
N TYR A 121 -8.21 8.69 0.61
CA TYR A 121 -9.19 8.11 1.55
C TYR A 121 -10.17 9.12 2.15
N GLY A 122 -10.08 10.40 1.73
CA GLY A 122 -10.95 11.48 2.23
C GLY A 122 -10.71 11.85 3.68
N LEU A 123 -9.53 11.54 4.23
CA LEU A 123 -9.16 11.87 5.61
C LEU A 123 -8.69 13.32 5.76
N ILE A 124 -8.12 13.89 4.69
CA ILE A 124 -7.77 15.29 4.56
C ILE A 124 -8.26 15.83 3.22
N SER A 125 -8.42 17.13 3.11
CA SER A 125 -8.79 17.80 1.86
C SER A 125 -7.55 18.03 0.98
N LEU A 126 -7.78 18.31 -0.31
CA LEU A 126 -6.70 18.66 -1.23
C LEU A 126 -5.94 19.94 -0.78
N ASP A 127 -6.62 20.88 -0.12
CA ASP A 127 -6.00 22.09 0.41
C ASP A 127 -5.07 21.83 1.62
N GLN A 128 -5.11 20.63 2.21
CA GLN A 128 -4.27 20.22 3.36
C GLN A 128 -3.07 19.38 2.96
N PHE A 129 -2.81 19.21 1.67
CA PHE A 129 -1.79 18.28 1.17
C PHE A 129 -0.97 18.89 0.04
N VAL A 130 0.34 18.68 0.05
CA VAL A 130 1.25 18.90 -1.07
C VAL A 130 2.26 17.77 -1.18
N GLY A 131 2.45 17.25 -2.38
CA GLY A 131 3.34 16.14 -2.67
C GLY A 131 2.85 15.28 -3.83
N LYS A 132 3.49 14.15 -4.04
CA LYS A 132 3.10 13.15 -5.03
C LYS A 132 3.64 11.77 -4.69
N VAL A 133 3.08 10.75 -5.32
CA VAL A 133 3.59 9.37 -5.24
C VAL A 133 5.06 9.32 -5.71
N GLY A 134 5.91 8.61 -4.96
CA GLY A 134 7.33 8.43 -5.30
C GLY A 134 8.22 9.66 -5.04
N LEU A 135 7.73 10.70 -4.36
CA LEU A 135 8.53 11.88 -4.09
C LEU A 135 9.62 11.59 -3.06
N GLY A 136 10.88 11.74 -3.45
CA GLY A 136 12.02 11.75 -2.54
C GLY A 136 12.33 13.17 -2.05
N ILE A 137 13.00 13.28 -0.90
CA ILE A 137 13.31 14.58 -0.27
C ILE A 137 14.14 15.48 -1.18
N GLN A 138 15.05 14.94 -1.96
CA GLN A 138 15.91 15.69 -2.90
C GLN A 138 15.12 16.40 -4.00
N SER A 139 13.90 15.93 -4.29
CA SER A 139 13.07 16.45 -5.38
C SER A 139 12.07 17.53 -4.94
N VAL A 140 11.94 17.80 -3.64
CA VAL A 140 10.97 18.76 -3.09
C VAL A 140 11.08 20.16 -3.68
N THR A 141 12.30 20.59 -4.01
CA THR A 141 12.56 21.94 -4.56
C THR A 141 12.49 22.03 -6.06
N SER A 142 12.57 20.90 -6.78
CA SER A 142 12.65 20.83 -8.24
C SER A 142 11.38 20.30 -8.90
N ASP A 143 10.69 19.37 -8.26
CA ASP A 143 9.48 18.75 -8.81
C ASP A 143 8.28 19.69 -8.71
N ALA A 144 7.78 20.13 -9.84
CA ALA A 144 6.56 20.91 -9.97
C ALA A 144 5.36 19.97 -10.01
N CYS A 145 4.73 19.73 -8.85
CA CYS A 145 3.64 18.78 -8.70
C CYS A 145 2.37 19.36 -8.06
N VAL A 146 2.32 20.66 -7.83
CA VAL A 146 1.23 21.33 -7.12
C VAL A 146 0.48 22.26 -8.05
N TYR A 147 -0.85 22.11 -8.13
CA TYR A 147 -1.71 22.89 -9.03
C TYR A 147 -2.77 23.66 -8.25
N PHE A 148 -3.25 24.79 -8.82
CA PHE A 148 -4.29 25.61 -8.23
C PHE A 148 -5.44 25.86 -9.19
N LYS A 149 -6.65 26.04 -8.64
CA LYS A 149 -7.84 26.34 -9.44
C LYS A 149 -7.67 27.64 -10.22
N GLY A 150 -7.94 27.63 -11.52
CA GLY A 150 -7.80 28.78 -12.38
C GLY A 150 -6.36 29.14 -12.77
N ASP A 151 -5.38 28.26 -12.50
CA ASP A 151 -3.97 28.41 -12.84
C ASP A 151 -3.49 27.17 -13.59
N THR A 152 -2.83 27.36 -14.73
CA THR A 152 -2.28 26.27 -15.55
C THR A 152 -0.84 25.91 -15.17
N THR A 153 -0.23 26.69 -14.28
CA THR A 153 1.16 26.51 -13.85
C THR A 153 1.26 25.39 -12.82
N ALA A 154 2.24 24.51 -13.00
CA ALA A 154 2.66 23.58 -11.96
C ALA A 154 3.66 24.28 -11.02
N TYR A 155 3.50 24.11 -9.73
CA TYR A 155 4.36 24.71 -8.71
C TYR A 155 5.18 23.65 -8.00
N THR A 156 6.42 23.98 -7.63
CA THR A 156 7.18 23.22 -6.63
C THR A 156 6.55 23.41 -5.25
N ILE A 157 6.84 22.50 -4.32
CA ILE A 157 6.29 22.57 -2.97
C ILE A 157 6.58 23.93 -2.29
N PRO A 158 7.83 24.44 -2.26
CA PRO A 158 8.10 25.75 -1.67
C PRO A 158 7.26 26.86 -2.29
N ASN A 159 7.15 26.90 -3.63
CA ASN A 159 6.39 27.94 -4.33
C ASN A 159 4.87 27.81 -4.08
N ALA A 160 4.36 26.60 -3.91
CA ALA A 160 2.95 26.38 -3.56
C ALA A 160 2.60 26.92 -2.16
N LEU A 161 3.50 26.80 -1.18
CA LEU A 161 3.27 27.28 0.18
C LEU A 161 3.04 28.80 0.24
N THR A 162 3.62 29.60 -0.66
CA THR A 162 3.35 31.05 -0.75
C THR A 162 1.89 31.34 -1.08
N LYS A 163 1.25 30.48 -1.87
CA LYS A 163 -0.15 30.60 -2.28
C LYS A 163 -1.12 30.00 -1.25
N MET A 164 -0.69 28.94 -0.57
CA MET A 164 -1.50 28.23 0.43
C MET A 164 -1.49 28.90 1.80
N LYS A 165 -0.44 29.62 2.13
CA LYS A 165 -0.27 30.32 3.42
C LYS A 165 -0.62 29.46 4.64
N PRO A 166 -0.07 28.24 4.78
CA PRO A 166 -0.43 27.35 5.88
C PRO A 166 0.03 27.91 7.23
N ARG A 167 -0.75 27.66 8.29
CA ARG A 167 -0.30 27.96 9.64
C ARG A 167 0.78 26.98 10.10
N ARG A 168 0.58 25.69 9.79
CA ARG A 168 1.50 24.60 10.10
C ARG A 168 1.80 23.76 8.89
N ILE A 169 2.99 23.22 8.87
CA ILE A 169 3.45 22.26 7.88
C ILE A 169 3.96 21.05 8.64
N VAL A 170 3.40 19.87 8.36
CA VAL A 170 3.94 18.59 8.81
C VAL A 170 4.65 17.94 7.64
N VAL A 171 5.98 17.79 7.74
CA VAL A 171 6.81 17.18 6.70
C VAL A 171 7.01 15.71 7.04
N MET A 172 6.44 14.82 6.25
CA MET A 172 6.56 13.37 6.38
C MET A 172 7.18 12.80 5.10
N MET A 173 8.50 12.85 5.03
CA MET A 173 9.30 12.49 3.85
C MET A 173 10.43 11.55 4.23
N GLY A 174 10.77 10.62 3.36
CA GLY A 174 11.93 9.76 3.51
C GLY A 174 11.68 8.30 3.17
N THR A 175 10.42 7.85 3.10
CA THR A 175 10.12 6.47 2.69
C THR A 175 10.79 6.13 1.35
N ASN A 176 10.68 6.98 0.35
CA ASN A 176 11.30 6.77 -0.96
C ASN A 176 12.84 6.95 -1.00
N ASN A 177 13.47 7.22 0.12
CA ASN A 177 14.92 7.32 0.28
C ASN A 177 15.51 6.14 1.08
N ALA A 178 14.67 5.29 1.67
CA ALA A 178 15.08 4.22 2.58
C ALA A 178 15.37 2.88 1.86
N ASP A 179 15.72 2.93 0.59
CA ASP A 179 16.06 1.77 -0.26
C ASP A 179 17.57 1.44 -0.27
N GLY A 180 18.36 2.16 0.52
CA GLY A 180 19.81 1.98 0.62
C GLY A 180 20.62 2.75 -0.42
N SER A 181 19.99 3.49 -1.33
CA SER A 181 20.68 4.30 -2.34
C SER A 181 21.29 5.59 -1.77
N MET A 182 20.80 6.07 -0.62
CA MET A 182 21.21 7.33 0.02
C MET A 182 21.71 7.07 1.45
N LYS A 183 22.77 7.76 1.87
CA LYS A 183 23.27 7.72 3.25
C LYS A 183 22.59 8.77 4.12
N ALA A 184 22.59 8.56 5.44
CA ALA A 184 21.92 9.46 6.39
C ALA A 184 22.43 10.92 6.31
N ASP A 185 23.73 11.14 6.16
CA ASP A 185 24.28 12.50 6.05
C ASP A 185 23.79 13.23 4.78
N GLU A 186 23.75 12.53 3.65
CA GLU A 186 23.23 13.07 2.40
C GLU A 186 21.70 13.31 2.49
N PHE A 187 20.99 12.38 3.11
CA PHE A 187 19.56 12.53 3.38
C PHE A 187 19.28 13.80 4.20
N ILE A 188 20.02 14.03 5.27
CA ILE A 188 19.87 15.23 6.13
C ILE A 188 20.26 16.51 5.41
N GLN A 189 21.27 16.51 4.55
CA GLN A 189 21.61 17.68 3.72
C GLN A 189 20.48 18.04 2.77
N ASN A 190 19.88 17.06 2.10
CA ASN A 190 18.72 17.26 1.23
C ASN A 190 17.51 17.74 2.04
N TYR A 191 17.31 17.20 3.24
CA TYR A 191 16.22 17.61 4.14
C TYR A 191 16.36 19.07 4.53
N ARG A 192 17.55 19.50 5.00
CA ARG A 192 17.87 20.90 5.33
C ARG A 192 17.65 21.83 4.14
N SER A 193 18.07 21.42 2.94
CA SER A 193 17.87 22.21 1.71
C SER A 193 16.39 22.40 1.40
N ALA A 194 15.58 21.34 1.53
CA ALA A 194 14.13 21.40 1.34
C ALA A 194 13.45 22.30 2.38
N LEU A 195 13.79 22.16 3.66
CA LEU A 195 13.26 22.99 4.75
C LEU A 195 13.64 24.47 4.58
N GLN A 196 14.89 24.76 4.23
CA GLN A 196 15.36 26.12 3.97
C GLN A 196 14.59 26.75 2.80
N ALA A 197 14.35 26.01 1.71
CA ALA A 197 13.57 26.50 0.58
C ALA A 197 12.11 26.79 0.99
N MET A 198 11.47 25.90 1.74
CA MET A 198 10.11 26.12 2.25
C MET A 198 10.04 27.34 3.19
N LYS A 199 10.99 27.48 4.10
CA LYS A 199 11.08 28.61 5.04
C LYS A 199 11.37 29.93 4.34
N THR A 200 12.20 29.91 3.30
CA THR A 200 12.50 31.10 2.47
C THR A 200 11.26 31.51 1.67
N ALA A 201 10.53 30.56 1.11
CA ALA A 201 9.31 30.84 0.35
C ALA A 201 8.17 31.37 1.23
N TYR A 202 7.96 30.77 2.43
CA TYR A 202 6.91 31.20 3.36
C TYR A 202 7.34 31.00 4.82
N SER A 203 7.88 32.04 5.44
CA SER A 203 8.51 31.98 6.77
C SER A 203 7.55 32.00 7.97
N TYR A 204 6.25 32.13 7.72
CA TYR A 204 5.24 32.32 8.78
C TYR A 204 4.63 31.03 9.29
N SER A 205 4.93 29.92 8.66
CA SER A 205 4.45 28.61 9.09
C SER A 205 5.33 28.00 10.16
N ASP A 206 4.70 27.34 11.14
CA ASP A 206 5.40 26.39 11.99
C ASP A 206 5.69 25.13 11.17
N ILE A 207 6.94 24.66 11.18
CA ILE A 207 7.36 23.44 10.50
C ILE A 207 7.61 22.35 11.53
N ILE A 208 6.94 21.23 11.38
CA ILE A 208 7.03 20.04 12.23
C ILE A 208 7.56 18.91 11.35
N ILE A 209 8.58 18.20 11.80
CA ILE A 209 9.16 17.05 11.12
C ILE A 209 8.56 15.80 11.71
N ALA A 210 7.82 15.05 10.92
CA ALA A 210 7.30 13.75 11.35
C ALA A 210 8.33 12.63 11.12
N ALA A 211 8.37 11.66 12.00
CA ALA A 211 9.14 10.44 11.77
C ALA A 211 8.71 9.81 10.46
N ILE A 212 9.68 9.27 9.72
CA ILE A 212 9.42 8.43 8.54
C ILE A 212 8.63 7.21 9.03
N PRO A 213 7.50 6.89 8.40
CA PRO A 213 6.69 5.75 8.79
C PRO A 213 7.47 4.44 8.75
N PRO A 214 7.23 3.50 9.69
CA PRO A 214 7.77 2.16 9.60
C PRO A 214 7.18 1.42 8.40
N VAL A 215 7.87 0.35 7.98
CA VAL A 215 7.30 -0.63 7.04
C VAL A 215 6.85 -1.89 7.80
N PRO A 216 5.85 -2.64 7.30
CA PRO A 216 5.44 -3.89 7.93
C PRO A 216 6.52 -4.96 7.78
N ALA A 217 6.49 -5.99 8.61
CA ALA A 217 7.42 -7.12 8.51
C ALA A 217 7.29 -7.85 7.16
N ASP A 218 6.07 -7.98 6.65
CA ASP A 218 5.81 -8.46 5.29
C ASP A 218 5.64 -7.26 4.33
N HIS A 219 6.68 -6.98 3.55
CA HIS A 219 6.70 -5.96 2.50
C HIS A 219 7.40 -6.47 1.24
N ALA A 220 7.12 -7.72 0.86
CA ALA A 220 7.76 -8.42 -0.25
C ALA A 220 7.68 -7.68 -1.60
N GLN A 221 6.70 -6.79 -1.79
CA GLN A 221 6.60 -5.94 -2.99
C GLN A 221 7.70 -4.86 -3.06
N TYR A 222 8.39 -4.59 -1.95
CA TYR A 222 9.42 -3.55 -1.81
C TYR A 222 10.68 -4.11 -1.18
N PRO A 223 11.35 -5.09 -1.80
CA PRO A 223 12.45 -5.85 -1.19
C PRO A 223 13.69 -5.00 -0.84
N ASN A 224 13.83 -3.83 -1.45
CA ASN A 224 14.94 -2.91 -1.16
C ASN A 224 14.65 -1.96 0.02
N MET A 225 13.39 -1.89 0.48
CA MET A 225 13.02 -1.03 1.60
C MET A 225 13.49 -1.67 2.91
N ARG A 226 14.21 -0.92 3.75
CA ARG A 226 14.85 -1.47 4.95
C ARG A 226 14.44 -0.70 6.19
N MET A 227 13.88 -1.40 7.16
CA MET A 227 13.50 -0.80 8.45
C MET A 227 14.71 -0.20 9.19
N GLN A 228 15.89 -0.81 9.06
CA GLN A 228 17.13 -0.33 9.65
C GLN A 228 17.49 1.09 9.15
N ILE A 229 17.34 1.35 7.86
CA ILE A 229 17.62 2.66 7.25
C ILE A 229 16.56 3.69 7.70
N ILE A 230 15.30 3.28 7.82
CA ILE A 230 14.23 4.16 8.34
C ILE A 230 14.56 4.60 9.77
N ASP A 231 15.02 3.69 10.62
CA ASP A 231 15.40 4.01 12.00
C ASP A 231 16.63 4.90 12.08
N GLU A 232 17.65 4.65 11.26
CA GLU A 232 18.84 5.51 11.12
C GLU A 232 18.45 6.92 10.69
N PHE A 233 17.60 7.04 9.67
CA PHE A 233 17.12 8.33 9.19
C PHE A 233 16.26 9.07 10.23
N ASN A 234 15.43 8.37 10.97
CA ASN A 234 14.63 8.95 12.05
C ASN A 234 15.50 9.48 13.19
N GLN A 235 16.57 8.75 13.56
CA GLN A 235 17.54 9.23 14.54
C GLN A 235 18.27 10.48 14.03
N ALA A 236 18.69 10.49 12.75
CA ALA A 236 19.32 11.62 12.12
C ALA A 236 18.38 12.86 12.01
N LEU A 237 17.08 12.63 11.73
CA LEU A 237 16.07 13.68 11.72
C LEU A 237 15.86 14.29 13.11
N LEU A 238 15.78 13.48 14.16
CA LEU A 238 15.66 14.00 15.54
C LEU A 238 16.87 14.85 15.92
N LYS A 239 18.08 14.38 15.59
CA LYS A 239 19.32 15.15 15.79
C LYS A 239 19.28 16.48 15.02
N MET A 240 18.87 16.47 13.74
CA MET A 240 18.70 17.68 12.94
C MET A 240 17.67 18.63 13.57
N CYS A 241 16.57 18.13 14.10
CA CYS A 241 15.57 18.96 14.77
C CYS A 241 16.15 19.71 15.98
N ASN A 242 16.99 19.05 16.79
CA ASN A 242 17.70 19.69 17.91
C ASN A 242 18.70 20.75 17.43
N GLU A 243 19.48 20.48 16.41
CA GLU A 243 20.50 21.39 15.88
C GLU A 243 19.88 22.64 15.23
N ASP A 244 18.78 22.47 14.49
CA ASP A 244 18.19 23.51 13.64
C ASP A 244 16.94 24.17 14.27
N GLY A 245 16.52 23.72 15.47
CA GLY A 245 15.39 24.27 16.21
C GLY A 245 14.02 23.93 15.69
N TYR A 246 13.87 22.78 15.01
CA TYR A 246 12.57 22.23 14.59
C TYR A 246 11.96 21.34 15.68
N ARG A 247 10.66 21.07 15.56
CA ARG A 247 9.96 20.11 16.43
C ARG A 247 9.79 18.79 15.67
N PHE A 248 9.96 17.70 16.40
CA PHE A 248 9.86 16.34 15.89
C PHE A 248 8.58 15.67 16.37
N LEU A 249 7.77 15.15 15.45
CA LEU A 249 6.56 14.39 15.73
C LEU A 249 6.90 12.89 15.63
N ASN A 250 7.06 12.24 16.78
CA ASN A 250 7.50 10.85 16.86
C ASN A 250 6.36 9.87 16.57
N THR A 251 5.88 9.83 15.33
CA THR A 251 4.78 8.95 14.91
C THR A 251 5.09 7.46 15.08
N SER A 252 6.36 7.09 15.30
CA SER A 252 6.76 5.71 15.60
C SER A 252 6.08 5.15 16.85
N GLU A 253 5.70 5.99 17.81
CA GLU A 253 5.00 5.57 19.04
C GLU A 253 3.65 4.89 18.77
N VAL A 254 2.97 5.26 17.71
CA VAL A 254 1.64 4.70 17.37
C VAL A 254 1.69 3.80 16.12
N LEU A 255 2.71 3.96 15.27
CA LEU A 255 2.79 3.24 14.00
C LEU A 255 3.72 2.03 14.03
N LYS A 256 4.58 1.93 15.05
CA LYS A 256 5.58 0.86 15.20
C LYS A 256 5.17 -0.11 16.30
N SER A 257 5.33 -1.38 16.07
CA SER A 257 5.04 -2.43 17.05
C SER A 257 6.32 -2.85 17.81
N ASP A 258 6.16 -3.67 18.86
CA ASP A 258 7.27 -4.10 19.73
C ASP A 258 8.36 -4.88 18.98
N ASN A 259 8.08 -5.47 17.82
CA ASN A 259 9.09 -6.15 16.99
C ASN A 259 9.91 -5.17 16.14
N GLY A 260 9.61 -3.86 16.20
CA GLY A 260 10.31 -2.83 15.46
C GLY A 260 9.76 -2.53 14.06
N PHE A 261 8.87 -3.35 13.55
CA PHE A 261 8.17 -3.10 12.28
C PHE A 261 6.84 -2.38 12.50
N GLY A 262 6.20 -2.00 11.41
CA GLY A 262 4.87 -1.37 11.47
C GLY A 262 3.82 -2.26 12.11
N VAL A 263 2.85 -1.62 12.80
CA VAL A 263 1.74 -2.31 13.46
C VAL A 263 0.95 -3.15 12.47
N SER A 264 0.75 -4.42 12.78
CA SER A 264 -0.06 -5.33 11.95
C SER A 264 -1.48 -4.79 11.79
N GLY A 265 -2.00 -4.82 10.57
CA GLY A 265 -3.32 -4.28 10.25
C GLY A 265 -3.36 -2.79 9.90
N TYR A 266 -2.24 -2.06 9.96
CA TYR A 266 -2.15 -0.67 9.52
C TYR A 266 -1.75 -0.52 8.05
N PHE A 267 -1.33 -1.59 7.39
CA PHE A 267 -0.82 -1.58 6.02
C PHE A 267 -1.71 -2.38 5.08
N ALA A 268 -1.62 -2.11 3.78
CA ALA A 268 -2.10 -3.03 2.77
C ALA A 268 -1.20 -4.28 2.74
N VAL A 269 -1.76 -5.42 2.41
CA VAL A 269 -1.04 -6.72 2.48
C VAL A 269 0.15 -6.74 1.53
N GLY A 270 1.33 -7.08 2.05
CA GLY A 270 2.58 -7.14 1.29
C GLY A 270 3.08 -5.77 0.77
N ASP A 271 2.51 -4.67 1.26
CA ASP A 271 2.78 -3.30 0.80
C ASP A 271 3.29 -2.44 1.97
N ILE A 272 4.09 -1.42 1.65
CA ILE A 272 4.59 -0.44 2.63
C ILE A 272 3.64 0.70 2.92
N HIS A 273 2.54 0.79 2.18
CA HIS A 273 1.59 1.88 2.29
C HIS A 273 0.53 1.60 3.34
N PHE A 274 0.23 2.62 4.12
CA PHE A 274 -0.86 2.56 5.09
C PHE A 274 -2.21 2.35 4.44
N ASN A 275 -3.03 1.54 5.06
CA ASN A 275 -4.47 1.53 4.86
C ASN A 275 -5.15 2.68 5.66
N LYS A 276 -6.48 2.79 5.54
CA LYS A 276 -7.24 3.84 6.21
C LYS A 276 -7.10 3.79 7.75
N THR A 277 -6.96 2.61 8.34
CA THR A 277 -6.80 2.43 9.79
C THR A 277 -5.47 3.02 10.28
N GLY A 278 -4.36 2.72 9.60
CA GLY A 278 -3.05 3.26 9.94
C GLY A 278 -2.99 4.78 9.76
N LEU A 279 -3.60 5.31 8.70
CA LEU A 279 -3.66 6.76 8.49
C LEU A 279 -4.55 7.48 9.50
N ASN A 280 -5.64 6.87 9.97
CA ASN A 280 -6.42 7.43 11.08
C ASN A 280 -5.61 7.45 12.38
N ALA A 281 -4.87 6.39 12.70
CA ALA A 281 -3.99 6.37 13.87
C ALA A 281 -2.93 7.48 13.82
N LEU A 282 -2.34 7.71 12.64
CA LEU A 282 -1.42 8.82 12.39
C LEU A 282 -2.09 10.18 12.64
N LEU A 283 -3.27 10.44 12.09
CA LEU A 283 -3.96 11.73 12.25
C LEU A 283 -4.42 11.96 13.69
N GLU A 284 -4.85 10.93 14.41
CA GLU A 284 -5.15 11.01 15.85
C GLU A 284 -3.88 11.36 16.64
N TYR A 285 -2.73 10.79 16.28
CA TYR A 285 -1.46 11.13 16.90
C TYR A 285 -1.07 12.60 16.65
N VAL A 286 -1.25 13.11 15.43
CA VAL A 286 -1.04 14.52 15.09
C VAL A 286 -1.88 15.45 15.96
N LYS A 287 -3.15 15.13 16.20
CA LYS A 287 -4.06 15.94 17.03
C LYS A 287 -3.68 15.92 18.51
N THR A 288 -3.17 14.80 19.01
CA THR A 288 -2.82 14.61 20.42
C THR A 288 -1.37 14.96 20.74
N HIS A 289 -0.58 15.41 19.76
CA HIS A 289 0.80 15.92 19.91
C HIS A 289 0.92 17.28 19.20
N ALA A 290 -0.01 18.17 19.53
CA ALA A 290 -0.17 19.45 18.86
C ALA A 290 0.93 20.46 19.25
N LEU A 291 1.51 21.13 18.25
CA LEU A 291 2.36 22.29 18.47
C LEU A 291 1.49 23.54 18.64
N ASN A 292 1.38 24.04 19.88
CA ASN A 292 0.61 25.21 20.20
C ASN A 292 1.53 26.45 20.20
N THR A 293 1.44 27.26 19.15
CA THR A 293 2.17 28.49 18.94
C THR A 293 1.21 29.59 18.53
N GLU A 294 1.65 30.83 18.64
CA GLU A 294 0.94 31.96 18.07
C GLU A 294 0.91 31.88 16.53
N ASP A 295 -0.22 32.26 15.94
CA ASP A 295 -0.34 32.34 14.48
C ASP A 295 0.35 33.59 13.94
N LYS A 296 1.49 33.41 13.31
CA LYS A 296 2.36 34.50 12.81
C LYS A 296 2.01 34.98 11.40
N ARG A 297 0.99 34.41 10.76
CA ARG A 297 0.61 34.75 9.38
C ARG A 297 0.10 36.20 9.31
N PRO A 298 0.73 37.06 8.49
CA PRO A 298 0.32 38.48 8.37
C PRO A 298 -0.99 38.62 7.58
N ASP A 299 -1.28 37.70 6.69
CA ASP A 299 -2.48 37.67 5.84
C ASP A 299 -3.05 36.26 5.75
N LYS A 300 -4.32 36.12 6.12
CA LYS A 300 -5.10 34.86 6.09
C LYS A 300 -6.16 34.86 4.98
N THR A 301 -6.11 35.85 4.11
CA THR A 301 -7.04 36.00 2.97
C THR A 301 -6.37 35.59 1.66
N ASN A 302 -7.17 35.48 0.59
CA ASN A 302 -6.67 35.16 -0.75
C ASN A 302 -5.82 33.87 -0.78
N ILE A 303 -6.22 32.86 -0.01
CA ILE A 303 -5.61 31.54 -0.02
C ILE A 303 -6.06 30.82 -1.31
N ALA A 304 -5.09 30.47 -2.15
CA ALA A 304 -5.38 29.78 -3.40
C ALA A 304 -5.90 28.38 -3.13
N LYS A 305 -6.94 27.99 -3.86
CA LYS A 305 -7.52 26.65 -3.76
C LYS A 305 -6.78 25.67 -4.66
N ARG A 306 -6.43 24.51 -4.12
CA ARG A 306 -5.75 23.46 -4.84
C ARG A 306 -6.60 22.89 -5.97
N ALA A 307 -5.95 22.39 -7.01
CA ALA A 307 -6.51 21.58 -8.09
C ALA A 307 -5.71 20.28 -8.23
N ASP A 308 -6.36 19.18 -8.62
CA ASP A 308 -5.68 17.89 -8.83
C ASP A 308 -4.82 17.88 -10.10
N THR A 309 -5.23 18.63 -11.11
CA THR A 309 -4.56 18.68 -12.43
C THR A 309 -4.57 20.09 -12.99
N PRO A 310 -3.62 20.44 -13.89
CA PRO A 310 -3.65 21.71 -14.59
C PRO A 310 -4.89 21.78 -15.51
N LYS A 311 -5.68 22.87 -15.43
CA LYS A 311 -6.71 23.14 -16.42
C LYS A 311 -6.03 23.59 -17.72
N SER A 312 -6.13 22.80 -18.76
CA SER A 312 -5.84 23.26 -20.11
C SER A 312 -6.92 24.28 -20.54
N GLU A 313 -6.52 25.53 -20.81
CA GLU A 313 -7.45 26.60 -21.25
C GLU A 313 -7.98 26.41 -22.69
N ASN A 314 -7.72 25.30 -23.37
CA ASN A 314 -8.19 25.04 -24.73
C ASN A 314 -9.10 23.80 -24.77
N SER A 315 -10.33 23.94 -24.29
CA SER A 315 -11.44 23.11 -24.78
C SER A 315 -12.78 23.85 -24.63
N ASN A 316 -13.12 24.64 -25.65
CA ASN A 316 -14.50 24.89 -25.99
C ASN A 316 -15.10 23.56 -26.46
N SER A 317 -15.52 22.73 -25.54
CA SER A 317 -16.47 21.65 -25.74
C SER A 317 -17.13 21.36 -24.41
N SER A 318 -18.42 21.70 -24.33
CA SER A 318 -19.34 21.25 -23.32
C SER A 318 -19.47 19.72 -23.35
N ALA A 319 -18.51 19.06 -22.68
CA ALA A 319 -18.66 17.71 -22.18
C ALA A 319 -18.13 17.77 -20.75
N ALA A 320 -19.03 17.55 -19.77
CA ALA A 320 -18.65 17.35 -18.39
C ALA A 320 -17.54 16.30 -18.35
N SER A 321 -16.32 16.69 -17.91
CA SER A 321 -15.27 15.72 -17.62
C SER A 321 -15.78 14.82 -16.50
N VAL A 322 -16.13 13.60 -16.85
CA VAL A 322 -16.44 12.56 -15.85
C VAL A 322 -15.16 12.34 -15.07
N GLU A 323 -15.13 12.83 -13.82
CA GLU A 323 -14.04 12.47 -12.90
C GLU A 323 -14.03 10.95 -12.79
N SER A 324 -12.87 10.35 -13.10
CA SER A 324 -12.72 8.90 -13.00
C SER A 324 -11.79 8.57 -11.84
N TYR A 325 -12.24 7.66 -11.00
CA TYR A 325 -11.53 7.15 -9.84
C TYR A 325 -11.08 5.70 -10.07
N VAL A 326 -10.21 5.19 -9.23
CA VAL A 326 -9.82 3.78 -9.22
C VAL A 326 -10.43 3.12 -8.00
N ALA A 327 -11.16 2.03 -8.22
CA ALA A 327 -11.67 1.16 -7.17
C ALA A 327 -10.86 -0.14 -7.20
N SER A 328 -10.02 -0.37 -6.18
CA SER A 328 -9.17 -1.54 -6.02
C SER A 328 -9.70 -2.41 -4.89
N TYR A 329 -9.85 -3.69 -5.17
CA TYR A 329 -10.30 -4.71 -4.22
C TYR A 329 -9.28 -5.83 -4.16
N HIS A 330 -8.88 -6.21 -2.96
CA HIS A 330 -7.89 -7.25 -2.70
C HIS A 330 -8.49 -8.35 -1.82
N ALA A 331 -7.92 -9.56 -1.86
CA ALA A 331 -8.23 -10.63 -0.94
C ALA A 331 -6.96 -11.10 -0.23
N GLU A 332 -6.99 -11.19 1.11
CA GLU A 332 -5.93 -11.83 1.90
C GLU A 332 -5.87 -13.34 1.65
N GLU A 333 -4.80 -13.97 2.15
CA GLU A 333 -4.73 -15.43 2.22
C GLU A 333 -5.98 -15.98 2.93
N GLY A 334 -6.51 -17.08 2.42
CA GLY A 334 -7.74 -17.69 2.93
C GLY A 334 -8.99 -17.36 2.15
N GLY A 335 -8.92 -16.55 1.07
CA GLY A 335 -10.08 -16.32 0.21
C GLY A 335 -9.75 -15.68 -1.13
N THR A 336 -10.80 -15.42 -1.90
CA THR A 336 -10.76 -14.80 -3.22
C THR A 336 -11.92 -13.84 -3.41
N LEU A 337 -11.91 -13.11 -4.52
CA LEU A 337 -12.96 -12.18 -4.93
C LEU A 337 -13.71 -12.70 -6.14
N THR A 338 -14.99 -12.36 -6.22
CA THR A 338 -15.85 -12.61 -7.39
C THR A 338 -16.50 -11.31 -7.84
N TYR A 339 -16.50 -11.06 -9.15
CA TYR A 339 -17.19 -9.96 -9.80
C TYR A 339 -17.84 -10.46 -11.09
N GLY A 340 -19.17 -10.46 -11.16
CA GLY A 340 -19.92 -11.04 -12.28
C GLY A 340 -19.53 -12.51 -12.51
N GLU A 341 -19.09 -12.85 -13.71
CA GLU A 341 -18.60 -14.21 -14.07
C GLU A 341 -17.13 -14.47 -13.70
N HIS A 342 -16.38 -13.42 -13.27
CA HIS A 342 -14.98 -13.55 -12.86
C HIS A 342 -14.89 -14.00 -11.41
N SER A 343 -14.44 -15.23 -11.18
CA SER A 343 -14.21 -15.83 -9.87
C SER A 343 -12.73 -16.04 -9.59
N ASN A 344 -12.39 -16.39 -8.34
CA ASN A 344 -11.03 -16.73 -7.90
C ASN A 344 -9.98 -15.62 -8.13
N GLN A 345 -10.38 -14.36 -8.05
CA GLN A 345 -9.48 -13.24 -8.21
C GLN A 345 -8.86 -12.86 -6.86
N ARG A 346 -7.56 -12.53 -6.84
CA ARG A 346 -6.88 -12.00 -5.65
C ARG A 346 -6.87 -10.47 -5.65
N LYS A 347 -7.00 -9.87 -6.82
CA LYS A 347 -7.12 -8.43 -7.04
C LYS A 347 -8.12 -8.15 -8.15
N LEU A 348 -8.93 -7.13 -7.94
CA LEU A 348 -9.82 -6.54 -8.96
C LEU A 348 -9.62 -5.03 -8.93
N GLU A 349 -9.53 -4.41 -10.11
CA GLU A 349 -9.34 -2.97 -10.24
C GLU A 349 -10.27 -2.42 -11.33
N PHE A 350 -10.96 -1.34 -11.02
CA PHE A 350 -11.94 -0.72 -11.89
C PHE A 350 -11.67 0.77 -12.01
N LYS A 351 -11.76 1.28 -13.23
CA LYS A 351 -11.86 2.72 -13.45
C LYS A 351 -13.34 3.09 -13.34
N VAL A 352 -13.68 3.90 -12.35
CA VAL A 352 -15.06 4.23 -11.98
C VAL A 352 -15.29 5.74 -12.01
N GLY A 353 -16.52 6.16 -12.25
CA GLY A 353 -16.99 7.55 -12.16
C GLY A 353 -18.07 7.71 -11.11
N GLU A 354 -18.55 8.93 -10.88
CA GLU A 354 -19.58 9.24 -9.87
C GLU A 354 -20.85 8.40 -9.99
N THR A 355 -21.26 8.00 -11.21
CA THR A 355 -22.47 7.19 -11.44
C THR A 355 -22.18 5.68 -11.50
N SER A 356 -20.91 5.27 -11.31
CA SER A 356 -20.55 3.85 -11.36
C SER A 356 -21.03 3.13 -10.11
N SER A 357 -21.32 1.82 -10.27
CA SER A 357 -21.62 0.91 -9.16
C SER A 357 -20.84 -0.38 -9.36
N VAL A 358 -20.11 -0.82 -8.36
CA VAL A 358 -19.29 -2.05 -8.37
C VAL A 358 -19.71 -2.92 -7.21
N THR A 359 -20.13 -4.15 -7.51
CA THR A 359 -20.49 -5.16 -6.49
C THR A 359 -19.48 -6.27 -6.49
N ILE A 360 -18.78 -6.46 -5.37
CA ILE A 360 -17.75 -7.47 -5.17
C ILE A 360 -18.19 -8.43 -4.07
N LYS A 361 -17.92 -9.71 -4.26
CA LYS A 361 -18.14 -10.73 -3.24
C LYS A 361 -16.80 -11.35 -2.84
N ALA A 362 -16.49 -11.32 -1.55
CA ALA A 362 -15.41 -12.09 -0.95
C ALA A 362 -15.88 -13.54 -0.74
N VAL A 363 -15.04 -14.49 -1.11
CA VAL A 363 -15.32 -15.93 -1.02
C VAL A 363 -14.20 -16.59 -0.24
N ALA A 364 -14.52 -17.15 0.92
CA ALA A 364 -13.56 -17.88 1.74
C ALA A 364 -13.16 -19.21 1.08
N ALA A 365 -11.90 -19.57 1.22
CA ALA A 365 -11.39 -20.88 0.85
C ALA A 365 -11.73 -21.92 1.93
N ASP A 366 -11.55 -23.21 1.61
CA ASP A 366 -11.74 -24.29 2.57
C ASP A 366 -10.85 -24.08 3.82
N GLY A 367 -11.45 -24.19 5.00
CA GLY A 367 -10.76 -23.96 6.27
C GLY A 367 -10.64 -22.49 6.67
N PHE A 368 -11.33 -21.58 5.96
CA PHE A 368 -11.41 -20.17 6.30
C PHE A 368 -12.86 -19.68 6.29
N GLU A 369 -13.08 -18.55 6.96
CA GLU A 369 -14.34 -17.80 6.94
C GLU A 369 -14.05 -16.33 6.67
N PHE A 370 -14.96 -15.66 5.95
CA PHE A 370 -14.84 -14.22 5.76
C PHE A 370 -15.02 -13.49 7.09
N TYR A 371 -14.11 -12.60 7.42
CA TYR A 371 -14.16 -11.82 8.66
C TYR A 371 -14.76 -10.44 8.42
N LYS A 372 -14.09 -9.61 7.63
CA LYS A 372 -14.54 -8.26 7.27
C LYS A 372 -13.72 -7.71 6.10
N TRP A 373 -14.11 -6.58 5.58
CA TRP A 373 -13.26 -5.75 4.72
C TRP A 373 -12.38 -4.83 5.57
N SER A 374 -11.25 -4.39 5.04
CA SER A 374 -10.28 -3.55 5.75
C SER A 374 -10.84 -2.19 6.21
N ASP A 375 -11.91 -1.72 5.58
CA ASP A 375 -12.65 -0.52 5.96
C ASP A 375 -13.76 -0.76 6.99
N GLY A 376 -13.86 -1.99 7.54
CA GLY A 376 -14.78 -2.37 8.61
C GLY A 376 -16.11 -2.97 8.13
N VAL A 377 -16.41 -3.04 6.84
CA VAL A 377 -17.63 -3.68 6.32
C VAL A 377 -17.59 -5.18 6.63
N THR A 378 -18.64 -5.70 7.30
CA THR A 378 -18.72 -7.10 7.78
C THR A 378 -19.51 -8.02 6.86
N THR A 379 -20.11 -7.53 5.80
CA THR A 379 -20.79 -8.36 4.79
C THR A 379 -19.81 -8.79 3.71
N ALA A 380 -19.75 -10.09 3.41
CA ALA A 380 -18.86 -10.64 2.40
C ALA A 380 -19.16 -10.06 1.00
N SER A 381 -20.42 -9.76 0.70
CA SER A 381 -20.81 -9.02 -0.51
C SER A 381 -20.93 -7.55 -0.19
N ARG A 382 -20.24 -6.70 -0.96
CA ARG A 382 -20.31 -5.24 -0.84
C ARG A 382 -20.66 -4.60 -2.18
N THR A 383 -21.36 -3.48 -2.14
CA THR A 383 -21.63 -2.66 -3.30
C THR A 383 -21.15 -1.25 -3.01
N ASP A 384 -20.18 -0.79 -3.79
CA ASP A 384 -19.70 0.59 -3.76
C ASP A 384 -20.28 1.35 -4.94
N LYS A 385 -20.76 2.56 -4.69
CA LYS A 385 -21.39 3.42 -5.67
C LYS A 385 -21.14 4.89 -5.34
N ASP A 386 -21.51 5.77 -6.25
CA ASP A 386 -21.36 7.22 -6.09
C ASP A 386 -19.92 7.62 -5.79
N PHE A 387 -18.97 7.06 -6.59
CA PHE A 387 -17.55 7.24 -6.38
C PHE A 387 -17.17 8.70 -6.50
N ARG A 388 -16.57 9.24 -5.43
CA ARG A 388 -16.04 10.60 -5.33
C ARG A 388 -14.55 10.60 -4.97
N GLN A 389 -13.95 9.41 -4.87
CA GLN A 389 -12.54 9.17 -4.52
C GLN A 389 -12.14 7.75 -4.93
N ASN A 390 -10.84 7.48 -4.92
CA ASN A 390 -10.35 6.11 -5.06
C ASN A 390 -10.78 5.25 -3.88
N ILE A 391 -11.06 3.97 -4.14
CA ILE A 391 -11.29 2.94 -3.11
C ILE A 391 -10.16 1.92 -3.20
N ASP A 392 -9.61 1.57 -2.05
CA ASP A 392 -8.65 0.49 -1.90
C ASP A 392 -9.00 -0.29 -0.64
N VAL A 393 -9.54 -1.50 -0.83
CA VAL A 393 -10.07 -2.31 0.28
C VAL A 393 -9.68 -3.78 0.11
N THR A 394 -9.43 -4.43 1.23
CA THR A 394 -8.99 -5.82 1.31
C THR A 394 -10.00 -6.66 2.08
N ALA A 395 -10.41 -7.78 1.50
CA ALA A 395 -11.20 -8.80 2.17
C ALA A 395 -10.30 -9.63 3.09
N MET A 396 -10.65 -9.72 4.36
CA MET A 396 -9.91 -10.40 5.41
C MET A 396 -10.61 -11.70 5.80
N PHE A 397 -9.84 -12.75 6.08
CA PHE A 397 -10.35 -14.09 6.37
C PHE A 397 -9.68 -14.64 7.63
N ASN A 398 -10.47 -15.31 8.47
CA ASN A 398 -9.97 -16.04 9.62
C ASN A 398 -9.90 -17.54 9.29
N LYS A 399 -8.89 -18.24 9.80
CA LYS A 399 -8.88 -19.70 9.76
C LYS A 399 -10.03 -20.23 10.62
N THR A 400 -10.85 -21.09 10.06
CA THR A 400 -11.81 -21.86 10.85
C THR A 400 -11.07 -22.89 11.68
N LYS A 401 -11.41 -23.00 12.95
CA LYS A 401 -10.86 -24.07 13.77
C LYS A 401 -11.42 -25.41 13.28
N SER A 402 -10.56 -26.29 12.81
CA SER A 402 -10.95 -27.67 12.50
C SER A 402 -11.25 -28.37 13.82
N LEU A 403 -12.53 -28.65 14.06
CA LEU A 403 -12.95 -29.46 15.18
C LEU A 403 -12.76 -30.94 14.86
N SER A 404 -12.00 -31.65 15.66
CA SER A 404 -11.91 -33.09 15.62
C SER A 404 -11.91 -33.67 17.01
N ILE A 405 -12.51 -34.84 17.16
CA ILE A 405 -12.51 -35.60 18.40
C ILE A 405 -12.07 -37.04 18.09
N SER A 406 -11.19 -37.56 18.89
CA SER A 406 -10.80 -38.96 18.84
C SER A 406 -10.87 -39.55 20.24
N LEU A 407 -11.31 -40.81 20.35
CA LEU A 407 -11.40 -41.56 21.61
C LEU A 407 -10.19 -42.48 21.76
N SER A 408 -9.68 -42.63 22.96
CA SER A 408 -8.60 -43.58 23.27
C SER A 408 -8.98 -45.03 22.95
N THR A 409 -10.28 -45.35 22.92
CA THR A 409 -10.83 -46.64 22.46
C THR A 409 -12.27 -46.45 21.99
N SER A 410 -12.69 -47.23 21.01
CA SER A 410 -14.08 -47.29 20.53
C SER A 410 -14.91 -48.39 21.21
N ALA A 411 -14.27 -49.26 21.96
CA ALA A 411 -14.92 -50.32 22.71
C ALA A 411 -14.13 -50.68 23.99
N VAL A 412 -14.82 -50.94 25.08
CA VAL A 412 -14.21 -51.35 26.34
C VAL A 412 -14.82 -52.67 26.77
N ASN A 413 -13.98 -53.72 26.93
CA ASN A 413 -14.35 -54.98 27.50
C ASN A 413 -13.88 -54.97 28.97
N MET A 414 -14.81 -55.13 29.92
CA MET A 414 -14.51 -55.10 31.35
C MET A 414 -14.96 -56.37 32.04
N VAL A 415 -14.19 -56.81 33.04
CA VAL A 415 -14.63 -57.80 34.05
C VAL A 415 -15.37 -57.08 35.16
N GLN A 416 -16.32 -57.78 35.76
CA GLN A 416 -17.10 -57.23 36.89
C GLN A 416 -16.17 -56.70 38.01
N GLY A 417 -16.42 -55.47 38.41
CA GLY A 417 -15.65 -54.79 39.45
C GLY A 417 -14.36 -54.12 38.97
N ALA A 418 -14.03 -54.16 37.68
CA ALA A 418 -12.91 -53.39 37.12
C ALA A 418 -13.33 -51.96 36.77
N ASP A 419 -12.39 -51.04 36.88
CA ASP A 419 -12.53 -49.66 36.43
C ASP A 419 -11.81 -49.48 35.09
N ASN A 420 -12.36 -48.62 34.22
CA ASN A 420 -11.71 -48.19 32.98
C ASN A 420 -11.96 -46.70 32.70
N THR A 421 -11.12 -46.08 31.95
CA THR A 421 -11.25 -44.68 31.55
C THR A 421 -11.11 -44.54 30.03
N VAL A 422 -12.07 -43.89 29.43
CA VAL A 422 -11.99 -43.47 28.01
C VAL A 422 -11.63 -42.01 27.96
N ILE A 423 -10.64 -41.68 27.16
CA ILE A 423 -10.16 -40.30 26.98
C ILE A 423 -10.56 -39.82 25.60
N ALA A 424 -11.15 -38.63 25.54
CA ALA A 424 -11.39 -37.90 24.31
C ALA A 424 -10.25 -36.91 24.08
N THR A 425 -9.56 -37.03 22.96
CA THR A 425 -8.61 -36.03 22.48
C THR A 425 -9.31 -35.11 21.49
N VAL A 426 -9.34 -33.79 21.82
CA VAL A 426 -10.05 -32.78 21.06
C VAL A 426 -9.03 -31.84 20.43
N SER A 427 -9.25 -31.50 19.17
CA SER A 427 -8.50 -30.46 18.47
C SER A 427 -9.47 -29.37 18.00
N GLY A 428 -9.13 -28.11 18.22
CA GLY A 428 -9.93 -26.96 17.82
C GLY A 428 -10.97 -26.47 18.85
N ALA A 429 -11.13 -27.17 19.97
CA ALA A 429 -11.94 -26.73 21.13
C ALA A 429 -11.22 -27.06 22.45
N ASP A 430 -11.72 -26.54 23.56
CA ASP A 430 -11.21 -26.90 24.89
C ASP A 430 -11.75 -28.28 25.31
N ALA A 431 -10.92 -29.08 25.97
CA ALA A 431 -11.32 -30.40 26.51
C ALA A 431 -12.53 -30.35 27.47
N LYS A 432 -12.72 -29.23 28.16
CA LYS A 432 -13.89 -28.97 29.02
C LYS A 432 -15.23 -28.91 28.26
N ASP A 433 -15.18 -28.64 26.94
CA ASP A 433 -16.37 -28.52 26.11
C ASP A 433 -16.83 -29.86 25.53
N VAL A 434 -16.15 -30.98 25.89
CA VAL A 434 -16.57 -32.32 25.51
C VAL A 434 -17.75 -32.77 26.41
N GLU A 435 -18.85 -33.08 25.77
CA GLU A 435 -20.03 -33.64 26.43
C GLU A 435 -20.17 -35.13 26.09
N TRP A 436 -20.26 -35.97 27.15
CA TRP A 436 -20.48 -37.41 27.03
C TRP A 436 -21.97 -37.67 27.23
N SER A 437 -22.59 -38.40 26.32
CA SER A 437 -23.99 -38.84 26.45
C SER A 437 -24.08 -40.34 26.53
N GLY A 438 -25.10 -40.84 27.27
CA GLY A 438 -25.33 -42.27 27.46
C GLY A 438 -25.98 -42.57 28.79
N ALA A 439 -25.54 -43.65 29.48
CA ALA A 439 -26.08 -44.07 30.79
C ALA A 439 -25.89 -43.02 31.89
N ALA A 440 -24.89 -42.15 31.77
CA ALA A 440 -24.70 -40.95 32.59
C ALA A 440 -24.12 -39.85 31.73
N SER A 441 -24.60 -38.59 31.85
CA SER A 441 -24.05 -37.42 31.20
C SER A 441 -22.85 -36.90 31.95
N HIS A 442 -21.78 -36.51 31.25
CA HIS A 442 -20.56 -35.96 31.84
C HIS A 442 -19.94 -34.95 30.89
N THR A 443 -19.21 -33.98 31.42
CA THR A 443 -18.42 -33.01 30.66
C THR A 443 -16.94 -33.16 31.00
N GLY A 444 -16.06 -32.92 30.02
CA GLY A 444 -14.62 -33.01 30.17
C GLY A 444 -13.97 -34.08 29.28
N GLU A 445 -12.64 -34.12 29.31
CA GLU A 445 -11.82 -34.94 28.41
C GLU A 445 -11.83 -36.45 28.73
N SER A 446 -12.29 -36.88 29.91
CA SER A 446 -12.27 -38.27 30.28
C SER A 446 -13.59 -38.74 30.87
N TYR A 447 -13.97 -39.96 30.53
CA TYR A 447 -15.14 -40.66 31.11
C TYR A 447 -14.70 -41.94 31.78
N SER A 448 -14.96 -42.02 33.07
CA SER A 448 -14.61 -43.20 33.88
C SER A 448 -15.78 -44.16 34.01
N LEU A 449 -15.56 -45.38 33.56
CA LEU A 449 -16.48 -46.50 33.71
C LEU A 449 -16.13 -47.25 35.01
N LYS A 450 -17.04 -47.25 35.99
CA LYS A 450 -16.82 -47.88 37.30
C LYS A 450 -18.00 -48.80 37.67
N ASN A 451 -17.69 -49.92 38.32
CA ASN A 451 -18.67 -50.82 38.95
C ASN A 451 -19.85 -51.18 38.03
N LEU A 452 -19.60 -51.44 36.73
CA LEU A 452 -20.65 -51.90 35.84
C LEU A 452 -21.15 -53.26 36.29
N SER A 453 -22.44 -53.37 36.56
CA SER A 453 -23.11 -54.66 36.77
C SER A 453 -23.52 -55.25 35.40
N PRO A 454 -23.55 -56.61 35.25
CA PRO A 454 -23.93 -57.26 34.01
C PRO A 454 -25.34 -56.95 33.55
#